data_fbb30568a55308ca23da94a506bf107f
#
_entry.id   fbb30568a55308ca23da94a506bf107f
#
_cell.length_a   1.000
_cell.length_b   1.000
_cell.length_c   1.000
_cell.angle_alpha   90.00
_cell.angle_beta   90.00
_cell.angle_gamma   90.00
#
_symmetry.space_group_name_H-M   'P 1'
#
loop_
_entity.id
_entity.type
_entity.pdbx_description
1 polymer ?
#
loop_
_entity_poly.entity_id
_entity_poly.type
_entity_poly.pdbx_seq_one_letter_code
_entity_poly.pdbx_strand_id
1 'polypeptide(L)'
;MLFLLKKKAGMSRPEILNSLREIIHREAPAAKVILYGSEARGDAGPDSDIDLLILVDKDKVSLEDETKITFPIYELELKTGVLISPMVMAKKTWENRPFKTPFYINVMNEGIEL
;
A
#
# COMPACT_ATOMS: atom_id res chain seq x y z
N MET A 1 -17.65 -20.90 3.14
CA MET A 1 -16.93 -21.95 2.50
C MET A 1 -15.62 -22.21 3.19
N LEU A 2 -15.43 -23.45 3.52
CA LEU A 2 -14.27 -23.86 4.30
C LEU A 2 -12.94 -23.56 3.63
N PHE A 3 -12.88 -23.82 2.33
CA PHE A 3 -11.61 -23.62 1.64
C PHE A 3 -11.20 -22.15 1.59
N LEU A 4 -12.14 -21.22 1.60
CA LEU A 4 -11.83 -19.80 1.65
C LEU A 4 -11.21 -19.42 2.97
N LEU A 5 -11.73 -19.98 4.06
CA LEU A 5 -11.16 -19.75 5.37
C LEU A 5 -9.73 -20.26 5.46
N LYS A 6 -9.48 -21.41 4.86
CA LYS A 6 -8.13 -21.98 4.83
C LYS A 6 -7.17 -21.07 4.07
N LYS A 7 -7.62 -20.48 2.96
CA LYS A 7 -6.79 -19.55 2.20
C LYS A 7 -6.43 -18.33 3.02
N LYS A 8 -7.40 -17.76 3.72
CA LYS A 8 -7.14 -16.59 4.57
C LYS A 8 -6.15 -16.93 5.65
N ALA A 9 -6.25 -18.13 6.23
CA ALA A 9 -5.35 -18.57 7.27
C ALA A 9 -3.96 -18.88 6.73
N GLY A 10 -3.80 -19.00 5.41
CA GLY A 10 -2.54 -19.38 4.79
C GLY A 10 -1.51 -18.27 4.68
N MET A 11 -1.88 -16.99 4.91
CA MET A 11 -0.94 -15.88 4.79
C MET A 11 -0.93 -15.03 6.06
N SER A 12 0.26 -14.85 6.62
CA SER A 12 0.46 -13.93 7.74
C SER A 12 0.56 -12.49 7.22
N ARG A 13 0.43 -11.51 8.11
CA ARG A 13 0.60 -10.12 7.72
C ARG A 13 1.99 -9.84 7.16
N PRO A 14 3.09 -10.33 7.73
CA PRO A 14 4.40 -10.15 7.11
C PRO A 14 4.48 -10.72 5.70
N GLU A 15 3.84 -11.85 5.44
CA GLU A 15 3.80 -12.43 4.10
C GLU A 15 3.00 -11.56 3.13
N ILE A 16 1.91 -10.98 3.60
CA ILE A 16 1.10 -10.06 2.80
C ILE A 16 1.92 -8.81 2.44
N LEU A 17 2.63 -8.24 3.42
CA LEU A 17 3.47 -7.07 3.19
C LEU A 17 4.58 -7.38 2.20
N ASN A 18 5.16 -8.56 2.28
CA ASN A 18 6.20 -8.96 1.34
C ASN A 18 5.64 -9.11 -0.08
N SER A 19 4.43 -9.67 -0.20
CA SER A 19 3.75 -9.79 -1.49
C SER A 19 3.44 -8.42 -2.07
N LEU A 20 3.01 -7.47 -1.24
CA LEU A 20 2.77 -6.10 -1.68
C LEU A 20 4.03 -5.46 -2.23
N ARG A 21 5.15 -5.61 -1.54
CA ARG A 21 6.42 -5.08 -2.00
C ARG A 21 6.80 -5.66 -3.37
N GLU A 22 6.64 -6.97 -3.53
CA GLU A 22 6.95 -7.64 -4.80
C GLU A 22 6.05 -7.17 -5.94
N ILE A 23 4.76 -7.04 -5.67
CA ILE A 23 3.80 -6.56 -6.66
C ILE A 23 4.17 -5.16 -7.13
N ILE A 24 4.39 -4.26 -6.20
CA ILE A 24 4.68 -2.86 -6.53
C ILE A 24 6.03 -2.73 -7.22
N HIS A 25 7.02 -3.48 -6.77
CA HIS A 25 8.33 -3.46 -7.39
C HIS A 25 8.27 -3.96 -8.85
N ARG A 26 7.43 -4.95 -9.11
CA ARG A 26 7.25 -5.48 -10.47
C ARG A 26 6.55 -4.47 -11.37
N GLU A 27 5.50 -3.84 -10.89
CA GLU A 27 4.69 -2.92 -11.70
C GLU A 27 5.27 -1.51 -11.78
N ALA A 28 5.99 -1.08 -10.77
CA ALA A 28 6.59 0.25 -10.71
C ALA A 28 7.93 0.18 -9.96
N PRO A 29 8.99 -0.28 -10.63
CA PRO A 29 10.28 -0.53 -9.95
C PRO A 29 10.89 0.67 -9.26
N ALA A 30 10.63 1.88 -9.76
CA ALA A 30 11.19 3.11 -9.18
C ALA A 30 10.28 3.75 -8.14
N ALA A 31 9.15 3.12 -7.82
CA ALA A 31 8.22 3.69 -6.86
C ALA A 31 8.75 3.54 -5.44
N LYS A 32 8.42 4.54 -4.62
CA LYS A 32 8.67 4.49 -3.18
C LYS A 32 7.36 4.11 -2.51
N VAL A 33 7.41 3.17 -1.58
CA VAL A 33 6.21 2.67 -0.89
C VAL A 33 6.33 2.96 0.59
N ILE A 34 5.33 3.63 1.13
CA ILE A 34 5.31 4.00 2.54
C ILE A 34 4.08 3.38 3.21
N LEU A 35 4.32 2.60 4.25
CA LEU A 35 3.26 2.12 5.13
C LEU A 35 2.94 3.22 6.13
N TYR A 36 1.66 3.43 6.42
CA TYR A 36 1.26 4.35 7.46
C TYR A 36 0.06 3.76 8.21
N GLY A 37 -0.48 4.49 9.18
CA GLY A 37 -1.59 3.99 9.98
C GLY A 37 -1.16 2.92 10.97
N SER A 38 -2.09 2.02 11.33
CA SER A 38 -1.86 1.04 12.39
C SER A 38 -0.72 0.09 12.10
N GLU A 39 -0.51 -0.27 10.84
CA GLU A 39 0.58 -1.17 10.46
C GLU A 39 1.92 -0.54 10.79
N ALA A 40 2.09 0.73 10.47
CA ALA A 40 3.33 1.45 10.73
C ALA A 40 3.55 1.69 12.22
N ARG A 41 2.46 1.93 12.97
CA ARG A 41 2.57 2.15 14.42
C ARG A 41 2.80 0.87 15.21
N GLY A 42 2.62 -0.29 14.58
CA GLY A 42 2.80 -1.56 15.26
C GLY A 42 1.61 -2.00 16.11
N ASP A 43 0.45 -1.34 15.97
CA ASP A 43 -0.75 -1.69 16.72
C ASP A 43 -1.83 -2.34 15.85
N ALA A 44 -1.46 -2.84 14.67
CA ALA A 44 -2.40 -3.51 13.78
C ALA A 44 -2.82 -4.86 14.34
N GLY A 45 -4.14 -5.09 14.34
CA GLY A 45 -4.71 -6.40 14.64
C GLY A 45 -4.90 -7.20 13.35
N PRO A 46 -5.39 -8.45 13.47
CA PRO A 46 -5.58 -9.30 12.30
C PRO A 46 -6.53 -8.73 11.25
N ASP A 47 -7.48 -7.92 11.69
CA ASP A 47 -8.49 -7.34 10.82
C ASP A 47 -8.21 -5.88 10.45
N SER A 48 -7.07 -5.33 10.86
CA SER A 48 -6.73 -3.96 10.55
C SER A 48 -6.40 -3.82 9.07
N ASP A 49 -6.79 -2.67 8.49
CA ASP A 49 -6.46 -2.33 7.11
C ASP A 49 -4.96 -2.11 6.98
N ILE A 50 -4.46 -2.34 5.77
CA ILE A 50 -3.07 -2.00 5.44
C ILE A 50 -3.13 -0.74 4.58
N ASP A 51 -2.58 0.35 5.10
CA ASP A 51 -2.58 1.65 4.42
C ASP A 51 -1.23 1.89 3.75
N LEU A 52 -1.26 2.14 2.45
CA LEU A 52 -0.05 2.33 1.63
C LEU A 52 -0.11 3.64 0.88
N LEU A 53 1.01 4.33 0.85
CA LEU A 53 1.22 5.44 -0.07
C LEU A 53 2.28 4.99 -1.08
N ILE A 54 1.93 5.02 -2.36
CA ILE A 54 2.81 4.58 -3.44
C ILE A 54 3.16 5.80 -4.27
N LEU A 55 4.43 6.19 -4.21
CA LEU A 55 4.93 7.38 -4.89
C LEU A 55 5.63 6.96 -6.17
N VAL A 56 5.02 7.29 -7.29
CA VAL A 56 5.50 6.89 -8.60
C VAL A 56 6.42 7.96 -9.17
N ASP A 57 7.53 7.53 -9.76
CA ASP A 57 8.51 8.45 -10.35
C ASP A 57 8.07 8.86 -11.77
N LYS A 58 6.97 9.60 -11.83
CA LYS A 58 6.41 10.17 -13.06
C LYS A 58 5.88 11.55 -12.76
N ASP A 59 5.82 12.39 -13.78
CA ASP A 59 5.25 13.74 -13.62
C ASP A 59 3.76 13.68 -13.34
N LYS A 60 3.06 12.76 -14.00
CA LYS A 60 1.63 12.54 -13.81
C LYS A 60 1.35 11.06 -13.75
N VAL A 61 0.39 10.69 -12.91
CA VAL A 61 -0.08 9.32 -12.81
C VAL A 61 -1.40 9.23 -13.56
N SER A 62 -1.40 8.50 -14.65
CA SER A 62 -2.62 8.26 -15.43
C SER A 62 -3.46 7.19 -14.74
N LEU A 63 -4.72 7.08 -15.16
CA LEU A 63 -5.58 6.00 -14.68
C LEU A 63 -4.99 4.63 -15.01
N GLU A 64 -4.37 4.50 -16.17
CA GLU A 64 -3.72 3.26 -16.57
C GLU A 64 -2.55 2.92 -15.65
N ASP A 65 -1.70 3.91 -15.32
CA ASP A 65 -0.60 3.71 -14.39
C ASP A 65 -1.10 3.24 -13.03
N GLU A 66 -2.14 3.89 -12.53
CA GLU A 66 -2.72 3.56 -11.24
C GLU A 66 -3.31 2.15 -11.25
N THR A 67 -4.06 1.81 -12.30
CA THR A 67 -4.72 0.50 -12.41
C THR A 67 -3.72 -0.64 -12.47
N LYS A 68 -2.61 -0.45 -13.15
CA LYS A 68 -1.56 -1.48 -13.22
C LYS A 68 -1.04 -1.86 -11.84
N ILE A 69 -0.99 -0.89 -10.94
CA ILE A 69 -0.51 -1.10 -9.57
C ILE A 69 -1.63 -1.63 -8.69
N THR A 70 -2.80 -1.00 -8.75
CA THR A 70 -3.89 -1.30 -7.80
C THR A 70 -4.60 -2.60 -8.11
N PHE A 71 -4.66 -3.02 -9.36
CA PHE A 71 -5.38 -4.25 -9.70
C PHE A 71 -4.77 -5.50 -9.03
N PRO A 72 -3.46 -5.75 -9.13
CA PRO A 72 -2.88 -6.91 -8.42
C PRO A 72 -2.99 -6.79 -6.90
N ILE A 73 -3.00 -5.56 -6.37
CA ILE A 73 -3.22 -5.34 -4.94
C ILE A 73 -4.63 -5.76 -4.56
N TYR A 74 -5.62 -5.41 -5.38
CA TYR A 74 -7.00 -5.81 -5.17
C TYR A 74 -7.13 -7.34 -5.21
N GLU A 75 -6.44 -8.00 -6.13
CA GLU A 75 -6.44 -9.46 -6.17
C GLU A 75 -5.88 -10.06 -4.87
N LEU A 76 -4.83 -9.47 -4.33
CA LEU A 76 -4.26 -9.90 -3.07
C LEU A 76 -5.24 -9.71 -1.91
N GLU A 77 -5.97 -8.59 -1.92
CA GLU A 77 -7.01 -8.33 -0.93
C GLU A 77 -8.09 -9.42 -0.98
N LEU A 78 -8.55 -9.76 -2.16
CA LEU A 78 -9.56 -10.82 -2.33
C LEU A 78 -9.04 -12.17 -1.86
N LYS A 79 -7.78 -12.44 -2.13
CA LYS A 79 -7.16 -13.72 -1.78
C LYS A 79 -6.97 -13.87 -0.27
N THR A 80 -6.61 -12.79 0.41
CA THR A 80 -6.25 -12.83 1.83
C THR A 80 -7.40 -12.45 2.76
N GLY A 81 -8.36 -11.70 2.26
CA GLY A 81 -9.44 -11.16 3.08
C GLY A 81 -9.03 -9.97 3.93
N VAL A 82 -7.79 -9.47 3.76
CA VAL A 82 -7.30 -8.29 4.47
C VAL A 82 -7.50 -7.09 3.57
N LEU A 83 -8.16 -6.05 4.08
CA LEU A 83 -8.39 -4.84 3.32
C LEU A 83 -7.08 -4.07 3.14
N ILE A 84 -6.79 -3.71 1.90
CA ILE A 84 -5.58 -2.98 1.56
C ILE A 84 -6.01 -1.68 0.88
N SER A 85 -5.56 -0.56 1.42
CA SER A 85 -5.95 0.77 0.95
C SER A 85 -4.75 1.49 0.33
N PRO A 86 -4.52 1.32 -0.97
CA PRO A 86 -3.41 2.00 -1.64
C PRO A 86 -3.82 3.39 -2.09
N MET A 87 -2.91 4.34 -1.95
CA MET A 87 -3.03 5.65 -2.55
C MET A 87 -1.83 5.81 -3.47
N VAL A 88 -2.09 6.03 -4.76
CA VAL A 88 -1.04 6.17 -5.76
C VAL A 88 -0.94 7.65 -6.15
N MET A 89 0.27 8.18 -6.10
CA MET A 89 0.50 9.59 -6.35
C MET A 89 1.85 9.78 -7.03
N ALA A 90 1.99 10.83 -7.82
CA ALA A 90 3.28 11.19 -8.38
C ALA A 90 4.18 11.70 -7.24
N LYS A 91 5.42 11.23 -7.24
CA LYS A 91 6.39 11.61 -6.22
C LYS A 91 6.57 13.12 -6.14
N LYS A 92 6.62 13.79 -7.29
CA LYS A 92 6.73 15.25 -7.35
C LYS A 92 5.57 15.95 -6.68
N THR A 93 4.36 15.45 -6.86
CA THR A 93 3.16 16.02 -6.25
C THR A 93 3.23 15.92 -4.72
N TRP A 94 3.72 14.79 -4.23
CA TRP A 94 3.87 14.60 -2.80
C TRP A 94 4.94 15.53 -2.20
N GLU A 95 6.08 15.65 -2.89
CA GLU A 95 7.22 16.41 -2.39
C GLU A 95 7.07 17.92 -2.54
N ASN A 96 6.36 18.37 -3.56
CA ASN A 96 6.27 19.79 -3.89
C ASN A 96 4.92 20.43 -3.57
N ARG A 97 4.28 19.99 -2.51
CA ARG A 97 2.99 20.54 -2.12
C ARG A 97 3.17 21.91 -1.48
N PRO A 98 2.24 22.85 -1.75
CA PRO A 98 2.37 24.22 -1.26
C PRO A 98 2.23 24.37 0.24
N PHE A 99 1.53 23.45 0.91
CA PHE A 99 1.41 23.46 2.38
C PHE A 99 1.25 22.02 2.86
N LYS A 100 1.56 21.82 4.14
CA LYS A 100 1.54 20.50 4.76
C LYS A 100 0.20 20.25 5.43
N THR A 101 -0.52 19.25 4.94
CA THR A 101 -1.79 18.83 5.54
C THR A 101 -1.53 17.92 6.74
N PRO A 102 -2.52 17.72 7.62
CA PRO A 102 -2.38 16.74 8.71
C PRO A 102 -2.02 15.35 8.21
N PHE A 103 -2.61 14.92 7.10
CA PHE A 103 -2.28 13.63 6.50
C PHE A 103 -0.81 13.54 6.14
N TYR A 104 -0.30 14.56 5.44
CA TYR A 104 1.11 14.61 5.05
C TYR A 104 2.02 14.51 6.28
N ILE A 105 1.72 15.31 7.30
CA ILE A 105 2.51 15.34 8.53
C ILE A 105 2.50 13.98 9.21
N ASN A 106 1.34 13.34 9.32
CA ASN A 106 1.23 12.03 9.94
C ASN A 106 2.04 10.97 9.19
N VAL A 107 1.95 10.95 7.87
CA VAL A 107 2.71 9.99 7.06
C VAL A 107 4.21 10.22 7.22
N MET A 108 4.65 11.48 7.22
CA MET A 108 6.08 11.78 7.36
C MET A 108 6.60 11.42 8.73
N ASN A 109 5.77 11.54 9.78
CA ASN A 109 6.20 11.26 11.14
C ASN A 109 6.19 9.77 11.48
N GLU A 110 5.20 9.02 11.01
CA GLU A 110 5.06 7.61 11.40
C GLU A 110 5.24 6.61 10.26
N GLY A 111 5.35 7.08 9.03
CA GLY A 111 5.47 6.20 7.87
C GLY A 111 6.75 5.38 7.88
N ILE A 112 6.62 4.15 7.41
CA ILE A 112 7.74 3.22 7.29
C ILE A 112 7.88 2.83 5.83
N GLU A 113 9.05 2.97 5.28
CA GLU A 113 9.30 2.57 3.89
C GLU A 113 9.29 1.06 3.77
N LEU A 114 8.51 0.57 2.84
CA LEU A 114 8.37 -0.87 2.61
C LEU A 114 9.43 -1.41 1.67
#